data_29d5c520153f83701af0eaf5836a6ee4
#
_entry.id   29d5c520153f83701af0eaf5836a6ee4
#
_cell.length_a   1.000
_cell.length_b   1.000
_cell.length_c   1.000
_cell.angle_alpha   90.00
_cell.angle_beta   90.00
_cell.angle_gamma   90.00
#
_symmetry.space_group_name_H-M   'P 1'
#
loop_
_entity.id
_entity.type
_entity.pdbx_description
1 polymer ?
#
loop_
_entity_poly.entity_id
_entity_poly.type
_entity_poly.pdbx_seq_one_letter_code
_entity_poly.pdbx_strand_id
1 'polypeptide(L)'
;MSYEQQTSVESSVTLPELLRKMTELGGSDLHLSTNSAPQVRVHGHLAPLPGFANMSPSDTKRLAYSVLTDAQKHRFEENLELDFSFGLKGMSRFRANIFNQKGAVGAVFRAIPYEIKTFEALGLPTVVSDMCKKPRGLVLVTGPTGSGKSTTLASMIDKINIDRHDHILTIEDPIEFLHNHKNCIVNQREVAADTHSFGAALRTALRQDPDIVLVGEMRDLETIEMALRIAETGHLTFATLHTNSAYSTINRIIDVFPAEQQAQVRTQLSLVLEGIMCQSLLPKSSGDGRCMALEILIPNAAIRNLIREDKIHQIYSMMQTGQDKFGMQTFNQALATLYHKRQITLEVAMQRSSNADELRELIDRGSGLNESYGGGGGGGGRPATRPTQPASGGSPYAQGRPIGERPPVR
;
A
#
# COMPACT_ATOMS: atom_id res chain seq x y z
N MET A 1 35.57 -24.88 55.59
CA MET A 1 34.84 -24.96 54.32
C MET A 1 34.60 -23.58 53.84
N SER A 2 35.42 -23.16 52.86
CA SER A 2 35.43 -21.81 52.33
C SER A 2 34.29 -21.67 51.31
N TYR A 3 33.36 -20.76 51.56
CA TYR A 3 32.38 -20.33 50.53
C TYR A 3 33.12 -19.46 49.50
N GLU A 4 33.36 -20.01 48.34
CA GLU A 4 33.75 -19.23 47.17
C GLU A 4 32.59 -18.29 46.81
N GLN A 5 32.78 -17.02 47.04
CA GLN A 5 32.00 -15.93 46.43
C GLN A 5 32.23 -15.98 44.93
N GLN A 6 31.29 -16.55 44.18
CA GLN A 6 31.15 -16.28 42.76
C GLN A 6 30.76 -14.82 42.60
N THR A 7 31.73 -13.98 42.37
CA THR A 7 31.54 -12.64 41.82
C THR A 7 30.97 -12.80 40.42
N SER A 8 29.63 -12.70 40.29
CA SER A 8 28.96 -12.49 39.03
C SER A 8 29.38 -11.11 38.53
N VAL A 9 30.24 -11.06 37.50
CA VAL A 9 30.39 -9.88 36.67
C VAL A 9 29.05 -9.71 35.98
N GLU A 10 28.21 -8.83 36.50
CA GLU A 10 27.03 -8.34 35.82
C GLU A 10 27.52 -7.57 34.57
N SER A 11 27.66 -8.28 33.45
CA SER A 11 27.71 -7.64 32.15
C SER A 11 26.31 -7.03 31.94
N SER A 12 26.19 -5.75 32.19
CA SER A 12 24.93 -5.01 32.07
C SER A 12 24.54 -4.90 30.59
N VAL A 13 23.93 -5.98 30.05
CA VAL A 13 23.35 -6.03 28.70
C VAL A 13 22.48 -4.78 28.48
N THR A 14 22.66 -4.11 27.38
CA THR A 14 21.90 -2.92 27.01
C THR A 14 20.86 -3.25 25.92
N LEU A 15 19.76 -2.51 25.89
CA LEU A 15 18.74 -2.67 24.85
C LEU A 15 19.28 -2.42 23.43
N PRO A 16 20.10 -1.39 23.19
CA PRO A 16 20.73 -1.19 21.87
C PRO A 16 21.59 -2.38 21.40
N GLU A 17 22.27 -3.06 22.32
CA GLU A 17 23.05 -4.28 22.02
C GLU A 17 22.15 -5.42 21.54
N LEU A 18 21.05 -5.69 22.26
CA LEU A 18 20.07 -6.71 21.90
C LEU A 18 19.42 -6.42 20.55
N LEU A 19 19.02 -5.17 20.31
CA LEU A 19 18.41 -4.75 19.05
C LEU A 19 19.39 -4.83 17.87
N ARG A 20 20.66 -4.50 18.09
CA ARG A 20 21.72 -4.68 17.07
C ARG A 20 21.85 -6.15 16.70
N LYS A 21 21.95 -7.02 17.71
CA LYS A 21 22.08 -8.46 17.52
C LYS A 21 20.89 -9.07 16.79
N MET A 22 19.67 -8.62 17.13
CA MET A 22 18.45 -8.97 16.39
C MET A 22 18.56 -8.59 14.91
N THR A 23 19.00 -7.36 14.64
CA THR A 23 19.11 -6.85 13.26
C THR A 23 20.20 -7.61 12.46
N GLU A 24 21.33 -7.92 13.07
CA GLU A 24 22.42 -8.73 12.48
C GLU A 24 21.95 -10.14 12.07
N LEU A 25 21.00 -10.72 12.84
CA LEU A 25 20.38 -12.02 12.55
C LEU A 25 19.23 -11.94 11.54
N GLY A 26 18.89 -10.75 11.02
CA GLY A 26 17.73 -10.55 10.15
C GLY A 26 16.40 -10.75 10.90
N GLY A 27 16.39 -10.56 12.21
CA GLY A 27 15.20 -10.70 13.04
C GLY A 27 14.23 -9.52 12.87
N SER A 28 12.94 -9.81 12.92
CA SER A 28 11.87 -8.81 12.84
C SER A 28 11.44 -8.25 14.19
N ASP A 29 11.44 -9.08 15.24
CA ASP A 29 10.95 -8.72 16.57
C ASP A 29 11.90 -9.24 17.66
N LEU A 30 12.13 -8.41 18.67
CA LEU A 30 12.80 -8.79 19.92
C LEU A 30 11.76 -8.85 21.03
N HIS A 31 11.70 -9.98 21.74
CA HIS A 31 10.83 -10.18 22.88
C HIS A 31 11.64 -10.28 24.18
N LEU A 32 11.31 -9.45 25.15
CA LEU A 32 11.86 -9.47 26.50
C LEU A 32 10.80 -9.98 27.47
N SER A 33 11.05 -11.12 28.10
CA SER A 33 10.18 -11.70 29.10
C SER A 33 11.00 -12.25 30.27
N THR A 34 10.46 -12.19 31.49
CA THR A 34 11.12 -12.68 32.67
C THR A 34 11.29 -14.19 32.63
N ASN A 35 12.38 -14.69 33.25
CA ASN A 35 12.76 -16.10 33.30
C ASN A 35 12.98 -16.75 31.90
N SER A 36 13.23 -15.94 30.90
CA SER A 36 13.60 -16.36 29.54
C SER A 36 14.78 -15.55 29.05
N ALA A 37 15.66 -16.16 28.25
CA ALA A 37 16.61 -15.39 27.47
C ALA A 37 15.84 -14.47 26.49
N PRO A 38 16.42 -13.33 26.06
CA PRO A 38 15.84 -12.52 25.00
C PRO A 38 15.50 -13.40 23.79
N GLN A 39 14.28 -13.28 23.25
CA GLN A 39 13.84 -14.07 22.10
C GLN A 39 13.79 -13.19 20.86
N VAL A 40 14.25 -13.71 19.74
CA VAL A 40 14.19 -13.01 18.43
C VAL A 40 13.33 -13.81 17.47
N ARG A 41 12.48 -13.11 16.72
CA ARG A 41 11.70 -13.70 15.63
C ARG A 41 12.48 -13.60 14.33
N VAL A 42 12.91 -14.75 13.80
CA VAL A 42 13.60 -14.87 12.50
C VAL A 42 12.77 -15.76 11.59
N HIS A 43 12.47 -15.31 10.38
CA HIS A 43 11.60 -16.03 9.43
C HIS A 43 10.27 -16.54 10.01
N GLY A 44 9.69 -15.77 10.93
CA GLY A 44 8.40 -16.10 11.59
C GLY A 44 8.52 -16.98 12.84
N HIS A 45 9.69 -17.58 13.13
CA HIS A 45 9.92 -18.43 14.28
C HIS A 45 10.65 -17.68 15.41
N LEU A 46 10.21 -17.89 16.66
CA LEU A 46 10.91 -17.37 17.84
C LEU A 46 12.04 -18.31 18.24
N ALA A 47 13.22 -17.75 18.50
CA ALA A 47 14.37 -18.45 18.99
C ALA A 47 15.12 -17.61 20.06
N PRO A 48 15.77 -18.22 21.05
CA PRO A 48 16.59 -17.50 22.00
C PRO A 48 17.73 -16.79 21.29
N LEU A 49 18.00 -15.54 21.70
CA LEU A 49 19.15 -14.79 21.21
C LEU A 49 20.45 -15.41 21.74
N PRO A 50 21.37 -15.88 20.87
CA PRO A 50 22.56 -16.58 21.33
C PRO A 50 23.46 -15.69 22.20
N GLY A 51 24.01 -16.27 23.28
CA GLY A 51 24.97 -15.61 24.17
C GLY A 51 24.35 -14.79 25.31
N PHE A 52 23.03 -14.85 25.50
CA PHE A 52 22.34 -14.16 26.58
C PHE A 52 21.66 -15.14 27.54
N ALA A 53 21.75 -14.84 28.85
CA ALA A 53 21.09 -15.62 29.88
C ALA A 53 19.62 -15.24 30.06
N ASN A 54 18.90 -16.03 30.88
CA ASN A 54 17.55 -15.72 31.30
C ASN A 54 17.51 -14.39 32.07
N MET A 55 16.56 -13.52 31.74
CA MET A 55 16.39 -12.20 32.33
C MET A 55 15.59 -12.28 33.63
N SER A 56 16.02 -11.57 34.67
CA SER A 56 15.25 -11.33 35.89
C SER A 56 14.16 -10.26 35.66
N PRO A 57 13.17 -10.10 36.57
CA PRO A 57 12.21 -9.01 36.53
C PRO A 57 12.85 -7.61 36.56
N SER A 58 14.00 -7.47 37.24
CA SER A 58 14.77 -6.22 37.25
C SER A 58 15.42 -5.93 35.89
N ASP A 59 15.91 -6.96 35.19
CA ASP A 59 16.53 -6.79 33.87
C ASP A 59 15.51 -6.35 32.83
N THR A 60 14.36 -7.03 32.75
CA THR A 60 13.32 -6.65 31.79
C THR A 60 12.79 -5.25 32.02
N LYS A 61 12.56 -4.86 33.31
CA LYS A 61 12.17 -3.49 33.66
C LYS A 61 13.24 -2.48 33.27
N ARG A 62 14.50 -2.71 33.64
CA ARG A 62 15.63 -1.82 33.32
C ARG A 62 15.79 -1.62 31.82
N LEU A 63 15.76 -2.71 31.04
CA LEU A 63 15.87 -2.64 29.59
C LEU A 63 14.71 -1.88 28.94
N ALA A 64 13.46 -2.18 29.34
CA ALA A 64 12.28 -1.50 28.83
C ALA A 64 12.29 -0.01 29.18
N TYR A 65 12.62 0.35 30.41
CA TYR A 65 12.64 1.75 30.90
C TYR A 65 13.79 2.57 30.30
N SER A 66 14.84 1.92 29.76
CA SER A 66 15.99 2.63 29.19
C SER A 66 15.68 3.46 27.96
N VAL A 67 14.55 3.23 27.31
CA VAL A 67 14.11 3.95 26.09
C VAL A 67 12.85 4.81 26.31
N LEU A 68 12.35 4.86 27.55
CA LEU A 68 11.18 5.68 27.90
C LEU A 68 11.60 7.06 28.37
N THR A 69 10.89 8.08 27.92
CA THR A 69 10.89 9.40 28.54
C THR A 69 10.16 9.36 29.88
N ASP A 70 10.37 10.35 30.74
CA ASP A 70 9.69 10.38 32.04
C ASP A 70 8.16 10.45 31.90
N ALA A 71 7.64 11.18 30.94
CA ALA A 71 6.21 11.21 30.63
C ALA A 71 5.68 9.83 30.19
N GLN A 72 6.45 9.08 29.40
CA GLN A 72 6.10 7.72 29.00
C GLN A 72 6.13 6.72 30.15
N LYS A 73 7.09 6.86 31.08
CA LYS A 73 7.13 6.05 32.32
C LYS A 73 5.87 6.26 33.16
N HIS A 74 5.47 7.50 33.42
CA HIS A 74 4.25 7.81 34.17
C HIS A 74 3.02 7.22 33.48
N ARG A 75 2.90 7.40 32.16
CA ARG A 75 1.79 6.85 31.38
C ARG A 75 1.74 5.32 31.42
N PHE A 76 2.90 4.65 31.38
CA PHE A 76 2.99 3.21 31.52
C PHE A 76 2.59 2.74 32.91
N GLU A 77 3.03 3.43 33.96
CA GLU A 77 2.72 3.09 35.35
C GLU A 77 1.22 3.26 35.66
N GLU A 78 0.55 4.20 35.00
CA GLU A 78 -0.91 4.41 35.12
C GLU A 78 -1.71 3.38 34.31
N ASN A 79 -1.32 3.09 33.06
CA ASN A 79 -2.12 2.27 32.15
C ASN A 79 -1.69 0.80 32.11
N LEU A 80 -0.53 0.45 32.68
CA LEU A 80 0.08 -0.89 32.74
C LEU A 80 0.52 -1.44 31.36
N GLU A 81 0.32 -0.65 30.30
CA GLU A 81 0.76 -0.94 28.92
C GLU A 81 1.07 0.37 28.17
N LEU A 82 1.99 0.29 27.22
CA LEU A 82 2.38 1.45 26.42
C LEU A 82 2.86 1.02 25.03
N ASP A 83 2.22 1.56 23.99
CA ASP A 83 2.72 1.55 22.62
C ASP A 83 3.44 2.86 22.32
N PHE A 84 4.61 2.78 21.70
CA PHE A 84 5.38 3.95 21.25
C PHE A 84 6.39 3.54 20.19
N SER A 85 7.01 4.52 19.54
CA SER A 85 8.15 4.28 18.66
C SER A 85 9.35 5.11 19.08
N PHE A 86 10.56 4.63 18.78
CA PHE A 86 11.81 5.33 19.04
C PHE A 86 12.87 4.98 18.00
N GLY A 87 13.79 5.93 17.77
CA GLY A 87 14.92 5.73 16.87
C GLY A 87 16.22 5.49 17.62
N LEU A 88 17.05 4.56 17.13
CA LEU A 88 18.42 4.42 17.57
C LEU A 88 19.35 4.92 16.45
N LYS A 89 20.16 5.93 16.77
CA LYS A 89 21.07 6.56 15.82
C LYS A 89 22.01 5.52 15.19
N GLY A 90 22.03 5.47 13.86
CA GLY A 90 22.90 4.54 13.11
C GLY A 90 22.40 3.09 13.06
N MET A 91 21.16 2.81 13.50
CA MET A 91 20.59 1.47 13.48
C MET A 91 19.24 1.43 12.75
N SER A 92 18.15 1.71 13.46
CA SER A 92 16.78 1.67 12.92
C SER A 92 15.82 2.45 13.80
N ARG A 93 14.58 2.63 13.32
CA ARG A 93 13.44 2.96 14.16
C ARG A 93 12.78 1.67 14.63
N PHE A 94 12.25 1.67 15.84
CA PHE A 94 11.60 0.51 16.45
C PHE A 94 10.23 0.92 16.96
N ARG A 95 9.23 0.08 16.69
CA ARG A 95 7.96 0.11 17.39
C ARG A 95 8.09 -0.76 18.63
N ALA A 96 7.70 -0.24 19.77
CA ALA A 96 7.75 -0.91 21.06
C ALA A 96 6.37 -1.02 21.67
N ASN A 97 6.08 -2.19 22.24
CA ASN A 97 4.97 -2.39 23.15
C ASN A 97 5.56 -2.88 24.48
N ILE A 98 5.30 -2.14 25.56
CA ILE A 98 5.69 -2.52 26.93
C ILE A 98 4.42 -2.81 27.69
N PHE A 99 4.41 -3.89 28.46
CA PHE A 99 3.24 -4.36 29.19
C PHE A 99 3.62 -5.06 30.49
N ASN A 100 2.69 -5.11 31.44
CA ASN A 100 2.84 -5.89 32.66
C ASN A 100 2.28 -7.30 32.48
N GLN A 101 3.04 -8.28 32.94
CA GLN A 101 2.61 -9.68 32.99
C GLN A 101 3.08 -10.33 34.28
N LYS A 102 2.19 -11.03 35.03
CA LYS A 102 2.51 -11.76 36.27
C LYS A 102 3.36 -10.93 37.26
N GLY A 103 3.05 -9.65 37.38
CA GLY A 103 3.74 -8.73 38.26
C GLY A 103 5.11 -8.24 37.79
N ALA A 104 5.49 -8.51 36.54
CA ALA A 104 6.75 -8.09 35.96
C ALA A 104 6.55 -7.42 34.59
N VAL A 105 7.51 -6.60 34.17
CA VAL A 105 7.50 -5.90 32.89
C VAL A 105 7.95 -6.84 31.77
N GLY A 106 7.17 -6.92 30.71
CA GLY A 106 7.55 -7.50 29.44
C GLY A 106 7.63 -6.43 28.34
N ALA A 107 8.36 -6.70 27.26
CA ALA A 107 8.44 -5.78 26.14
C ALA A 107 8.63 -6.52 24.82
N VAL A 108 8.07 -5.96 23.75
CA VAL A 108 8.29 -6.41 22.37
C VAL A 108 8.73 -5.22 21.54
N PHE A 109 9.81 -5.40 20.79
CA PHE A 109 10.36 -4.37 19.90
C PHE A 109 10.36 -4.91 18.48
N ARG A 110 9.71 -4.21 17.56
CA ARG A 110 9.69 -4.52 16.13
C ARG A 110 10.57 -3.55 15.37
N ALA A 111 11.49 -4.07 14.57
CA ALA A 111 12.30 -3.25 13.69
C ALA A 111 11.44 -2.68 12.54
N ILE A 112 11.54 -1.38 12.32
CA ILE A 112 10.94 -0.68 11.18
C ILE A 112 12.00 -0.60 10.09
N PRO A 113 11.75 -1.15 8.87
CA PRO A 113 12.73 -1.13 7.79
C PRO A 113 13.12 0.30 7.39
N TYR A 114 14.41 0.54 7.20
CA TYR A 114 14.92 1.80 6.65
C TYR A 114 14.86 1.83 5.13
N GLU A 115 14.95 0.66 4.51
CA GLU A 115 15.03 0.55 3.06
C GLU A 115 13.63 0.57 2.44
N ILE A 116 13.38 1.57 1.64
CA ILE A 116 12.17 1.69 0.84
C ILE A 116 12.41 0.99 -0.49
N LYS A 117 11.60 -0.02 -0.79
CA LYS A 117 11.69 -0.77 -2.05
C LYS A 117 11.23 0.08 -3.23
N THR A 118 11.93 -0.04 -4.36
CA THR A 118 11.55 0.65 -5.61
C THR A 118 10.29 0.04 -6.25
N PHE A 119 9.68 0.75 -7.21
CA PHE A 119 8.55 0.25 -7.98
C PHE A 119 8.86 -1.08 -8.68
N GLU A 120 10.04 -1.18 -9.26
CA GLU A 120 10.51 -2.37 -9.97
C GLU A 120 10.65 -3.56 -9.03
N ALA A 121 11.24 -3.34 -7.85
CA ALA A 121 11.41 -4.37 -6.83
C ALA A 121 10.06 -4.89 -6.29
N LEU A 122 9.04 -4.03 -6.25
CA LEU A 122 7.67 -4.39 -5.85
C LEU A 122 6.85 -4.96 -7.00
N GLY A 123 7.28 -4.81 -8.25
CA GLY A 123 6.52 -5.20 -9.44
C GLY A 123 5.27 -4.34 -9.66
N LEU A 124 5.31 -3.05 -9.27
CA LEU A 124 4.20 -2.13 -9.44
C LEU A 124 4.00 -1.76 -10.92
N PRO A 125 2.76 -1.80 -11.45
CA PRO A 125 2.47 -1.38 -12.82
C PRO A 125 2.72 0.11 -13.05
N THR A 126 2.99 0.50 -14.30
CA THR A 126 3.27 1.90 -14.69
C THR A 126 2.16 2.87 -14.28
N VAL A 127 0.91 2.43 -14.31
CA VAL A 127 -0.26 3.24 -13.91
C VAL A 127 -0.16 3.75 -12.46
N VAL A 128 0.52 3.03 -11.58
CA VAL A 128 0.78 3.48 -10.19
C VAL A 128 1.72 4.69 -10.19
N SER A 129 2.73 4.70 -11.08
CA SER A 129 3.59 5.87 -11.26
C SER A 129 2.81 7.08 -11.79
N ASP A 130 1.80 6.87 -12.63
CA ASP A 130 0.96 7.97 -13.13
C ASP A 130 0.04 8.54 -12.04
N MET A 131 -0.38 7.74 -11.07
CA MET A 131 -1.06 8.24 -9.86
C MET A 131 -0.17 9.19 -9.05
N CYS A 132 1.14 8.91 -8.96
CA CYS A 132 2.10 9.77 -8.25
C CYS A 132 2.33 11.13 -8.95
N LYS A 133 2.06 11.23 -10.25
CA LYS A 133 2.21 12.47 -11.05
C LYS A 133 0.98 13.37 -10.99
N LYS A 134 -0.13 12.91 -10.39
CA LYS A 134 -1.35 13.71 -10.29
C LYS A 134 -1.09 14.98 -9.49
N PRO A 135 -1.64 16.12 -9.92
CA PRO A 135 -1.47 17.37 -9.19
C PRO A 135 -2.30 17.41 -7.90
N ARG A 136 -3.44 16.72 -7.89
CA ARG A 136 -4.41 16.69 -6.80
C ARG A 136 -5.33 15.50 -6.89
N GLY A 137 -6.10 15.26 -5.86
CA GLY A 137 -7.13 14.21 -5.81
C GLY A 137 -6.82 13.16 -4.77
N LEU A 138 -7.62 12.11 -4.70
CA LEU A 138 -7.55 11.04 -3.70
C LEU A 138 -7.11 9.73 -4.36
N VAL A 139 -6.03 9.16 -3.86
CA VAL A 139 -5.53 7.83 -4.22
C VAL A 139 -5.62 6.92 -3.00
N LEU A 140 -6.25 5.77 -3.15
CA LEU A 140 -6.50 4.83 -2.07
C LEU A 140 -5.71 3.54 -2.27
N VAL A 141 -5.00 3.10 -1.22
CA VAL A 141 -4.33 1.80 -1.17
C VAL A 141 -5.02 0.96 -0.11
N THR A 142 -5.68 -0.12 -0.52
CA THR A 142 -6.52 -0.91 0.36
C THR A 142 -6.11 -2.39 0.39
N GLY A 143 -6.69 -3.14 1.30
CA GLY A 143 -6.39 -4.57 1.49
C GLY A 143 -6.28 -4.95 2.96
N PRO A 144 -6.26 -6.24 3.28
CA PRO A 144 -6.19 -6.71 4.65
C PRO A 144 -4.88 -6.32 5.34
N THR A 145 -4.82 -6.48 6.66
CA THR A 145 -3.59 -6.30 7.42
C THR A 145 -2.50 -7.23 6.88
N GLY A 146 -1.29 -6.72 6.72
CA GLY A 146 -0.16 -7.49 6.17
C GLY A 146 -0.16 -7.67 4.65
N SER A 147 -1.05 -7.00 3.91
CA SER A 147 -1.07 -7.03 2.43
C SER A 147 0.02 -6.16 1.78
N GLY A 148 0.80 -5.39 2.57
CA GLY A 148 1.90 -4.57 2.08
C GLY A 148 1.52 -3.13 1.71
N LYS A 149 0.37 -2.62 2.16
CA LYS A 149 -0.10 -1.24 1.88
C LYS A 149 0.96 -0.18 2.21
N SER A 150 1.49 -0.23 3.44
CA SER A 150 2.51 0.73 3.90
C SER A 150 3.78 0.68 3.05
N THR A 151 4.20 -0.52 2.61
CA THR A 151 5.36 -0.69 1.72
C THR A 151 5.12 -0.05 0.35
N THR A 152 3.93 -0.25 -0.22
CA THR A 152 3.54 0.35 -1.50
C THR A 152 3.45 1.87 -1.39
N LEU A 153 2.79 2.39 -0.35
CA LEU A 153 2.71 3.82 -0.10
C LEU A 153 4.08 4.45 0.14
N ALA A 154 4.95 3.79 0.92
CA ALA A 154 6.31 4.27 1.12
C ALA A 154 7.07 4.39 -0.22
N SER A 155 6.93 3.39 -1.10
CA SER A 155 7.51 3.44 -2.44
C SER A 155 6.94 4.59 -3.29
N MET A 156 5.62 4.84 -3.20
CA MET A 156 4.97 5.94 -3.91
C MET A 156 5.43 7.31 -3.40
N ILE A 157 5.48 7.49 -2.10
CA ILE A 157 5.98 8.72 -1.44
C ILE A 157 7.45 8.94 -1.77
N ASP A 158 8.27 7.88 -1.74
CA ASP A 158 9.68 7.99 -2.08
C ASP A 158 9.91 8.38 -3.54
N LYS A 159 9.11 7.82 -4.47
CA LYS A 159 9.13 8.21 -5.88
C LYS A 159 8.76 9.68 -6.05
N ILE A 160 7.71 10.15 -5.40
CA ILE A 160 7.33 11.57 -5.41
C ILE A 160 8.45 12.43 -4.87
N ASN A 161 9.06 12.03 -3.76
CA ASN A 161 10.18 12.73 -3.10
C ASN A 161 11.44 12.83 -3.98
N ILE A 162 11.61 11.90 -4.94
CA ILE A 162 12.67 11.94 -5.95
C ILE A 162 12.28 12.82 -7.14
N ASP A 163 11.04 12.67 -7.63
CA ASP A 163 10.62 13.21 -8.93
C ASP A 163 10.10 14.66 -8.85
N ARG A 164 9.63 15.11 -7.66
CA ARG A 164 8.94 16.41 -7.48
C ARG A 164 9.70 17.30 -6.48
N HIS A 165 9.28 18.59 -6.39
CA HIS A 165 9.84 19.59 -5.49
C HIS A 165 8.71 20.19 -4.64
N ASP A 166 8.11 19.37 -3.80
CA ASP A 166 6.87 19.64 -3.08
C ASP A 166 7.05 19.46 -1.57
N HIS A 167 6.03 19.86 -0.82
CA HIS A 167 5.92 19.56 0.61
C HIS A 167 5.01 18.34 0.82
N ILE A 168 5.57 17.26 1.35
CA ILE A 168 4.87 16.03 1.70
C ILE A 168 4.63 16.03 3.22
N LEU A 169 3.36 15.93 3.60
CA LEU A 169 2.94 15.77 5.00
C LEU A 169 2.37 14.36 5.18
N THR A 170 2.89 13.60 6.15
CA THR A 170 2.28 12.32 6.53
C THR A 170 1.71 12.39 7.94
N ILE A 171 0.59 11.69 8.17
CA ILE A 171 -0.04 11.51 9.48
C ILE A 171 -0.26 10.00 9.64
N GLU A 172 0.42 9.37 10.59
CA GLU A 172 0.51 7.92 10.70
C GLU A 172 0.34 7.45 12.16
N ASP A 173 -0.05 6.19 12.35
CA ASP A 173 -0.24 5.56 13.67
C ASP A 173 0.18 4.08 13.68
N PRO A 174 1.47 3.80 13.93
CA PRO A 174 2.63 4.70 13.93
C PRO A 174 3.25 4.91 12.54
N ILE A 175 4.36 5.67 12.45
CA ILE A 175 5.16 5.78 11.24
C ILE A 175 5.79 4.42 10.92
N GLU A 176 5.47 3.90 9.72
CA GLU A 176 5.93 2.58 9.24
C GLU A 176 7.24 2.65 8.44
N PHE A 177 7.55 3.77 7.79
CA PHE A 177 8.77 4.02 7.03
C PHE A 177 9.25 5.45 7.23
N LEU A 178 10.56 5.63 7.39
CA LEU A 178 11.15 6.96 7.47
C LEU A 178 11.55 7.46 6.09
N HIS A 179 11.11 8.66 5.77
CA HIS A 179 11.46 9.36 4.54
C HIS A 179 12.47 10.48 4.83
N ASN A 180 13.65 10.38 4.26
CA ASN A 180 14.58 11.51 4.26
C ASN A 180 14.11 12.56 3.26
N HIS A 181 14.42 13.84 3.52
CA HIS A 181 14.27 14.88 2.51
C HIS A 181 15.17 14.55 1.31
N LYS A 182 14.60 14.58 0.10
CA LYS A 182 15.34 14.47 -1.17
C LYS A 182 15.10 15.75 -1.96
N ASN A 183 14.26 15.73 -2.99
CA ASN A 183 13.84 16.94 -3.68
C ASN A 183 12.63 17.61 -3.00
N CYS A 184 11.86 16.85 -2.23
CA CYS A 184 10.74 17.34 -1.43
C CYS A 184 11.13 17.57 0.02
N ILE A 185 10.39 18.45 0.69
CA ILE A 185 10.36 18.49 2.17
C ILE A 185 9.36 17.43 2.63
N VAL A 186 9.76 16.55 3.56
CA VAL A 186 8.88 15.50 4.09
C VAL A 186 8.73 15.71 5.59
N ASN A 187 7.52 16.03 6.04
CA ASN A 187 7.17 16.12 7.45
C ASN A 187 6.26 14.95 7.81
N GLN A 188 6.75 14.07 8.68
CA GLN A 188 6.01 12.92 9.17
C GLN A 188 5.56 13.15 10.60
N ARG A 189 4.25 12.97 10.85
CA ARG A 189 3.64 13.17 12.17
C ARG A 189 3.02 11.88 12.67
N GLU A 190 3.47 11.43 13.82
CA GLU A 190 2.97 10.21 14.48
C GLU A 190 1.88 10.55 15.50
N VAL A 191 0.76 9.83 15.46
CA VAL A 191 -0.30 9.97 16.45
C VAL A 191 0.24 9.57 17.84
N ALA A 192 -0.20 10.25 18.87
CA ALA A 192 0.23 10.15 20.26
C ALA A 192 1.69 10.60 20.54
N ALA A 193 2.52 10.83 19.52
CA ALA A 193 3.86 11.39 19.68
C ALA A 193 3.92 12.87 19.23
N ASP A 194 3.46 13.16 18.01
CA ASP A 194 3.54 14.48 17.37
C ASP A 194 2.17 15.17 17.25
N THR A 195 1.10 14.42 17.43
CA THR A 195 -0.29 14.90 17.40
C THR A 195 -1.19 14.02 18.26
N HIS A 196 -2.30 14.57 18.72
CA HIS A 196 -3.22 13.83 19.60
C HIS A 196 -4.10 12.82 18.86
N SER A 197 -4.43 13.07 17.59
CA SER A 197 -5.28 12.18 16.77
C SER A 197 -5.15 12.52 15.29
N PHE A 198 -5.62 11.63 14.42
CA PHE A 198 -5.73 11.91 12.98
C PHE A 198 -6.56 13.16 12.72
N GLY A 199 -7.76 13.29 13.32
CA GLY A 199 -8.62 14.45 13.15
C GLY A 199 -7.96 15.75 13.59
N ALA A 200 -7.24 15.76 14.74
CA ALA A 200 -6.51 16.94 15.20
C ALA A 200 -5.41 17.37 14.22
N ALA A 201 -4.64 16.41 13.68
CA ALA A 201 -3.60 16.69 12.71
C ALA A 201 -4.19 17.18 11.37
N LEU A 202 -5.21 16.52 10.84
CA LEU A 202 -5.84 16.85 9.55
C LEU A 202 -6.51 18.23 9.58
N ARG A 203 -7.16 18.60 10.68
CA ARG A 203 -7.74 19.97 10.83
C ARG A 203 -6.71 21.09 10.68
N THR A 204 -5.46 20.83 10.99
CA THR A 204 -4.37 21.82 10.89
C THR A 204 -3.50 21.62 9.66
N ALA A 205 -3.61 20.49 8.98
CA ALA A 205 -2.79 20.11 7.83
C ALA A 205 -2.76 21.19 6.74
N LEU A 206 -3.92 21.72 6.34
CA LEU A 206 -4.06 22.76 5.30
C LEU A 206 -3.35 24.09 5.64
N ARG A 207 -2.95 24.31 6.92
CA ARG A 207 -2.19 25.51 7.33
C ARG A 207 -0.69 25.26 7.36
N GLN A 208 -0.26 24.07 7.00
CA GLN A 208 1.16 23.68 6.96
C GLN A 208 1.71 23.72 5.52
N ASP A 209 0.92 24.27 4.57
CA ASP A 209 1.27 24.41 3.16
C ASP A 209 1.75 23.10 2.51
N PRO A 210 0.99 21.98 2.66
CA PRO A 210 1.34 20.73 2.00
C PRO A 210 0.86 20.72 0.55
N ASP A 211 1.60 20.10 -0.36
CA ASP A 211 1.14 19.73 -1.70
C ASP A 211 0.58 18.31 -1.71
N ILE A 212 1.20 17.45 -0.89
CA ILE A 212 0.86 16.03 -0.80
C ILE A 212 0.61 15.67 0.66
N VAL A 213 -0.50 14.94 0.90
CA VAL A 213 -0.87 14.48 2.24
C VAL A 213 -1.03 12.95 2.23
N LEU A 214 -0.33 12.26 3.12
CA LEU A 214 -0.56 10.85 3.40
C LEU A 214 -1.33 10.69 4.72
N VAL A 215 -2.51 10.07 4.66
CA VAL A 215 -3.30 9.66 5.81
C VAL A 215 -3.12 8.17 6.02
N GLY A 216 -2.41 7.79 7.07
CA GLY A 216 -2.03 6.40 7.32
C GLY A 216 -3.20 5.43 7.27
N GLU A 217 -4.34 5.78 7.90
CA GLU A 217 -5.56 5.00 7.84
C GLU A 217 -6.83 5.84 8.06
N MET A 218 -7.85 5.58 7.25
CA MET A 218 -9.18 6.18 7.38
C MET A 218 -10.14 5.19 8.07
N ARG A 219 -10.31 5.32 9.39
CA ARG A 219 -11.17 4.42 10.19
C ARG A 219 -12.54 4.96 10.49
N ASP A 220 -12.66 6.26 10.69
CA ASP A 220 -13.83 6.96 11.20
C ASP A 220 -14.29 8.06 10.26
N LEU A 221 -15.51 8.56 10.53
CA LEU A 221 -16.17 9.59 9.75
C LEU A 221 -15.33 10.86 9.64
N GLU A 222 -14.75 11.33 10.75
CA GLU A 222 -13.98 12.58 10.78
C GLU A 222 -12.76 12.51 9.88
N THR A 223 -12.00 11.40 9.95
CA THR A 223 -10.80 11.18 9.14
C THR A 223 -11.13 11.07 7.65
N ILE A 224 -12.23 10.38 7.29
CA ILE A 224 -12.68 10.25 5.90
C ILE A 224 -13.14 11.60 5.35
N GLU A 225 -13.95 12.35 6.09
CA GLU A 225 -14.43 13.68 5.70
C GLU A 225 -13.26 14.63 5.45
N MET A 226 -12.29 14.64 6.36
CA MET A 226 -11.12 15.51 6.22
C MET A 226 -10.23 15.12 5.03
N ALA A 227 -10.02 13.82 4.77
CA ALA A 227 -9.26 13.37 3.61
C ALA A 227 -9.94 13.77 2.28
N LEU A 228 -11.27 13.62 2.18
CA LEU A 228 -12.04 14.09 1.03
C LEU A 228 -11.92 15.61 0.85
N ARG A 229 -12.01 16.37 1.92
CA ARG A 229 -11.90 17.83 1.91
C ARG A 229 -10.49 18.29 1.47
N ILE A 230 -9.42 17.66 1.95
CA ILE A 230 -8.05 17.96 1.55
C ILE A 230 -7.87 17.69 0.05
N ALA A 231 -8.36 16.55 -0.44
CA ALA A 231 -8.31 16.21 -1.85
C ALA A 231 -9.11 17.21 -2.75
N GLU A 232 -10.26 17.70 -2.26
CA GLU A 232 -11.10 18.68 -2.95
C GLU A 232 -10.46 20.06 -3.02
N THR A 233 -9.70 20.45 -1.98
CA THR A 233 -9.03 21.75 -1.90
C THR A 233 -7.73 21.82 -2.72
N GLY A 234 -7.41 20.80 -3.50
CA GLY A 234 -6.34 20.87 -4.48
C GLY A 234 -5.08 20.08 -4.15
N HIS A 235 -5.08 19.28 -3.09
CA HIS A 235 -3.92 18.51 -2.63
C HIS A 235 -3.98 17.07 -3.15
N LEU A 236 -2.82 16.48 -3.44
CA LEU A 236 -2.73 15.05 -3.73
C LEU A 236 -2.74 14.27 -2.41
N THR A 237 -3.81 13.52 -2.19
CA THR A 237 -4.05 12.82 -0.92
C THR A 237 -3.95 11.32 -1.13
N PHE A 238 -3.10 10.66 -0.34
CA PHE A 238 -3.00 9.21 -0.24
C PHE A 238 -3.62 8.75 1.07
N ALA A 239 -4.36 7.64 1.03
CA ALA A 239 -4.93 7.07 2.26
C ALA A 239 -5.09 5.56 2.17
N THR A 240 -5.26 4.90 3.34
CA THR A 240 -5.54 3.46 3.38
C THR A 240 -6.89 3.14 4.00
N LEU A 241 -7.44 1.98 3.55
CA LEU A 241 -8.57 1.28 4.16
C LEU A 241 -8.31 -0.23 4.19
N HIS A 242 -9.15 -0.98 4.91
CA HIS A 242 -9.05 -2.45 5.00
C HIS A 242 -10.05 -3.20 4.10
N THR A 243 -10.50 -2.59 3.04
CA THR A 243 -11.40 -3.19 2.05
C THR A 243 -10.65 -4.06 1.04
N ASN A 244 -11.32 -5.06 0.46
CA ASN A 244 -10.72 -6.06 -0.40
C ASN A 244 -11.00 -5.85 -1.90
N SER A 245 -11.82 -4.87 -2.26
CA SER A 245 -12.13 -4.53 -3.66
C SER A 245 -12.38 -3.03 -3.84
N ALA A 246 -12.23 -2.53 -5.05
CA ALA A 246 -12.44 -1.12 -5.37
C ALA A 246 -13.89 -0.69 -5.12
N TYR A 247 -14.87 -1.52 -5.50
CA TYR A 247 -16.27 -1.19 -5.26
C TYR A 247 -16.63 -1.18 -3.77
N SER A 248 -16.11 -2.14 -2.98
CA SER A 248 -16.32 -2.15 -1.53
C SER A 248 -15.62 -0.98 -0.83
N THR A 249 -14.52 -0.48 -1.40
CA THR A 249 -13.85 0.72 -0.91
C THR A 249 -14.73 1.96 -1.08
N ILE A 250 -15.35 2.11 -2.25
CA ILE A 250 -16.26 3.22 -2.54
C ILE A 250 -17.46 3.17 -1.60
N ASN A 251 -18.11 2.00 -1.47
CA ASN A 251 -19.22 1.82 -0.54
C ASN A 251 -18.82 2.15 0.89
N ARG A 252 -17.69 1.62 1.37
CA ARG A 252 -17.22 1.87 2.74
C ARG A 252 -17.02 3.35 3.06
N ILE A 253 -16.55 4.14 2.10
CA ILE A 253 -16.42 5.60 2.26
C ILE A 253 -17.78 6.26 2.38
N ILE A 254 -18.75 5.86 1.54
CA ILE A 254 -20.09 6.46 1.52
C ILE A 254 -20.89 6.05 2.76
N ASP A 255 -20.86 4.76 3.10
CA ASP A 255 -21.72 4.18 4.16
C ASP A 255 -21.37 4.67 5.57
N VAL A 256 -20.20 5.26 5.77
CA VAL A 256 -19.81 5.82 7.06
C VAL A 256 -20.56 7.13 7.36
N PHE A 257 -21.09 7.79 6.33
CA PHE A 257 -21.84 9.05 6.46
C PHE A 257 -23.33 8.80 6.70
N PRO A 258 -24.01 9.71 7.45
CA PRO A 258 -25.45 9.70 7.56
C PRO A 258 -26.15 9.70 6.20
N ALA A 259 -27.31 9.03 6.10
CA ALA A 259 -28.01 8.81 4.84
C ALA A 259 -28.28 10.11 4.05
N GLU A 260 -28.59 11.20 4.76
CA GLU A 260 -28.85 12.52 4.18
C GLU A 260 -27.60 13.16 3.53
N GLN A 261 -26.41 12.75 3.92
CA GLN A 261 -25.13 13.29 3.38
C GLN A 261 -24.57 12.42 2.25
N GLN A 262 -24.99 11.16 2.13
CA GLN A 262 -24.37 10.19 1.20
C GLN A 262 -24.43 10.65 -0.26
N ALA A 263 -25.51 11.31 -0.70
CA ALA A 263 -25.62 11.83 -2.07
C ALA A 263 -24.56 12.91 -2.36
N GLN A 264 -24.30 13.78 -1.40
CA GLN A 264 -23.23 14.80 -1.48
C GLN A 264 -21.85 14.15 -1.50
N VAL A 265 -21.62 13.17 -0.63
CA VAL A 265 -20.36 12.43 -0.55
C VAL A 265 -20.07 11.66 -1.83
N ARG A 266 -21.07 11.01 -2.45
CA ARG A 266 -20.92 10.38 -3.78
C ARG A 266 -20.48 11.39 -4.83
N THR A 267 -21.07 12.55 -4.84
CA THR A 267 -20.69 13.62 -5.77
C THR A 267 -19.26 14.06 -5.52
N GLN A 268 -18.88 14.38 -4.28
CA GLN A 268 -17.55 14.79 -3.90
C GLN A 268 -16.50 13.72 -4.25
N LEU A 269 -16.73 12.47 -3.83
CA LEU A 269 -15.84 11.35 -4.11
C LEU A 269 -15.66 11.15 -5.62
N SER A 270 -16.73 11.25 -6.41
CA SER A 270 -16.65 11.14 -7.87
C SER A 270 -15.76 12.19 -8.54
N LEU A 271 -15.60 13.35 -7.92
CA LEU A 271 -14.76 14.44 -8.44
C LEU A 271 -13.29 14.27 -8.04
N VAL A 272 -13.04 13.85 -6.79
CA VAL A 272 -11.69 13.83 -6.24
C VAL A 272 -10.96 12.50 -6.41
N LEU A 273 -11.66 11.38 -6.60
CA LEU A 273 -11.04 10.06 -6.71
C LEU A 273 -10.17 9.95 -7.96
N GLU A 274 -8.89 9.61 -7.80
CA GLU A 274 -7.92 9.44 -8.89
C GLU A 274 -7.46 7.98 -9.07
N GLY A 275 -7.58 7.15 -8.04
CA GLY A 275 -7.28 5.72 -8.13
C GLY A 275 -7.59 4.96 -6.86
N ILE A 276 -7.90 3.67 -7.03
CA ILE A 276 -7.97 2.71 -5.93
C ILE A 276 -7.11 1.51 -6.30
N MET A 277 -6.23 1.11 -5.38
CA MET A 277 -5.43 -0.11 -5.48
C MET A 277 -5.81 -1.02 -4.33
N CYS A 278 -6.40 -2.19 -4.64
CA CYS A 278 -6.66 -3.21 -3.63
C CYS A 278 -5.58 -4.29 -3.74
N GLN A 279 -4.91 -4.55 -2.63
CA GLN A 279 -3.66 -5.30 -2.59
C GLN A 279 -3.76 -6.56 -1.74
N SER A 280 -3.23 -7.66 -2.23
CA SER A 280 -3.05 -8.90 -1.48
C SER A 280 -1.68 -9.51 -1.75
N LEU A 281 -1.04 -10.07 -0.71
CA LEU A 281 0.20 -10.82 -0.83
C LEU A 281 -0.09 -12.32 -0.85
N LEU A 282 0.42 -13.01 -1.87
CA LEU A 282 0.21 -14.42 -2.13
C LEU A 282 1.53 -15.19 -1.98
N PRO A 283 1.53 -16.42 -1.46
CA PRO A 283 2.73 -17.25 -1.44
C PRO A 283 3.19 -17.55 -2.88
N LYS A 284 4.48 -17.46 -3.12
CA LYS A 284 5.06 -17.85 -4.41
C LYS A 284 5.05 -19.36 -4.61
N SER A 285 4.91 -19.81 -5.85
CA SER A 285 5.00 -21.22 -6.23
C SER A 285 6.37 -21.85 -5.93
N SER A 286 7.43 -21.05 -5.82
CA SER A 286 8.76 -21.50 -5.42
C SER A 286 8.87 -21.87 -3.93
N GLY A 287 7.85 -21.57 -3.12
CA GLY A 287 7.89 -21.73 -1.66
C GLY A 287 8.58 -20.58 -0.91
N ASP A 288 9.35 -19.74 -1.59
CA ASP A 288 10.12 -18.65 -0.97
C ASP A 288 9.50 -17.28 -1.22
N GLY A 289 9.01 -16.67 -0.14
CA GLY A 289 8.48 -15.31 -0.16
C GLY A 289 7.07 -15.19 -0.74
N ARG A 290 6.69 -13.96 -1.06
CA ARG A 290 5.35 -13.60 -1.52
C ARG A 290 5.43 -12.74 -2.76
N CYS A 291 4.41 -12.82 -3.62
CA CYS A 291 4.16 -11.89 -4.71
C CYS A 291 2.87 -11.12 -4.47
N MET A 292 2.73 -10.00 -5.13
CA MET A 292 1.61 -9.08 -4.96
C MET A 292 0.58 -9.26 -6.07
N ALA A 293 -0.68 -9.47 -5.69
CA ALA A 293 -1.83 -9.34 -6.57
C ALA A 293 -2.49 -7.98 -6.33
N LEU A 294 -2.77 -7.24 -7.41
CA LEU A 294 -3.37 -5.91 -7.38
C LEU A 294 -4.67 -5.89 -8.17
N GLU A 295 -5.72 -5.37 -7.58
CA GLU A 295 -6.86 -4.82 -8.29
C GLU A 295 -6.67 -3.32 -8.42
N ILE A 296 -6.88 -2.75 -9.62
CA ILE A 296 -6.63 -1.33 -9.91
C ILE A 296 -7.84 -0.72 -10.59
N LEU A 297 -8.40 0.31 -9.98
CA LEU A 297 -9.44 1.14 -10.52
C LEU A 297 -8.90 2.53 -10.83
N ILE A 298 -9.08 3.00 -12.08
CA ILE A 298 -8.83 4.36 -12.52
C ILE A 298 -10.16 5.02 -12.92
N PRO A 299 -10.66 5.99 -12.15
CA PRO A 299 -11.96 6.59 -12.43
C PRO A 299 -11.94 7.43 -13.71
N ASN A 300 -12.49 6.88 -14.79
CA ASN A 300 -12.84 7.62 -16.00
C ASN A 300 -14.21 8.31 -15.85
N ALA A 301 -14.64 9.07 -16.86
CA ALA A 301 -15.91 9.80 -16.82
C ALA A 301 -17.12 8.89 -16.57
N ALA A 302 -17.14 7.68 -17.14
CA ALA A 302 -18.22 6.72 -16.93
C ALA A 302 -18.26 6.22 -15.48
N ILE A 303 -17.10 5.84 -14.90
CA ILE A 303 -17.01 5.38 -13.51
C ILE A 303 -17.38 6.51 -12.55
N ARG A 304 -16.93 7.73 -12.78
CA ARG A 304 -17.31 8.90 -11.99
C ARG A 304 -18.83 9.11 -12.00
N ASN A 305 -19.50 8.86 -13.14
CA ASN A 305 -20.95 8.93 -13.26
C ASN A 305 -21.64 7.79 -12.48
N LEU A 306 -21.13 6.56 -12.58
CA LEU A 306 -21.68 5.43 -11.80
C LEU A 306 -21.60 5.66 -10.29
N ILE A 307 -20.55 6.31 -9.79
CA ILE A 307 -20.42 6.70 -8.38
C ILE A 307 -21.50 7.70 -8.00
N ARG A 308 -21.70 8.75 -8.80
CA ARG A 308 -22.74 9.78 -8.53
C ARG A 308 -24.15 9.22 -8.53
N GLU A 309 -24.43 8.28 -9.45
CA GLU A 309 -25.77 7.71 -9.64
C GLU A 309 -26.04 6.50 -8.72
N ASP A 310 -25.14 6.18 -7.78
CA ASP A 310 -25.25 5.02 -6.90
C ASP A 310 -25.30 3.66 -7.63
N LYS A 311 -24.65 3.58 -8.78
CA LYS A 311 -24.56 2.38 -9.62
C LYS A 311 -23.20 1.68 -9.46
N ILE A 312 -22.67 1.66 -8.25
CA ILE A 312 -21.30 1.18 -7.92
C ILE A 312 -21.11 -0.29 -8.32
N HIS A 313 -22.18 -1.09 -8.26
CA HIS A 313 -22.16 -2.50 -8.68
C HIS A 313 -21.77 -2.71 -10.15
N GLN A 314 -21.89 -1.69 -11.02
CA GLN A 314 -21.52 -1.76 -12.45
C GLN A 314 -20.02 -1.47 -12.67
N ILE A 315 -19.31 -0.97 -11.68
CA ILE A 315 -17.89 -0.59 -11.80
C ILE A 315 -17.03 -1.78 -12.17
N TYR A 316 -17.30 -2.97 -11.60
CA TYR A 316 -16.52 -4.17 -11.88
C TYR A 316 -16.47 -4.52 -13.39
N SER A 317 -17.62 -4.46 -14.07
CA SER A 317 -17.70 -4.70 -15.52
C SER A 317 -16.91 -3.66 -16.33
N MET A 318 -16.86 -2.41 -15.86
CA MET A 318 -16.05 -1.36 -16.48
C MET A 318 -14.54 -1.60 -16.30
N MET A 319 -14.14 -2.17 -15.17
CA MET A 319 -12.74 -2.52 -14.90
C MET A 319 -12.27 -3.68 -15.79
N GLN A 320 -13.12 -4.69 -16.03
CA GLN A 320 -12.80 -5.83 -16.90
C GLN A 320 -12.39 -5.39 -18.33
N THR A 321 -13.00 -4.32 -18.84
CA THR A 321 -12.76 -3.81 -20.20
C THR A 321 -11.80 -2.60 -20.24
N GLY A 322 -11.40 -2.10 -19.08
CA GLY A 322 -10.57 -0.89 -18.96
C GLY A 322 -9.07 -1.12 -18.94
N GLN A 323 -8.59 -2.35 -19.12
CA GLN A 323 -7.18 -2.72 -18.96
C GLN A 323 -6.28 -1.99 -19.97
N ASP A 324 -6.56 -2.14 -21.26
CA ASP A 324 -5.67 -1.63 -22.32
C ASP A 324 -5.62 -0.09 -22.38
N LYS A 325 -6.74 0.57 -22.12
CA LYS A 325 -6.87 2.02 -22.26
C LYS A 325 -6.47 2.80 -21.03
N PHE A 326 -6.75 2.27 -19.82
CA PHE A 326 -6.63 3.02 -18.58
C PHE A 326 -5.69 2.37 -17.58
N GLY A 327 -5.15 1.15 -17.87
CA GLY A 327 -4.33 0.39 -16.93
C GLY A 327 -5.14 -0.18 -15.76
N MET A 328 -6.49 -0.26 -15.89
CA MET A 328 -7.33 -0.91 -14.88
C MET A 328 -7.11 -2.41 -14.89
N GLN A 329 -7.30 -3.04 -13.73
CA GLN A 329 -7.12 -4.48 -13.59
C GLN A 329 -8.05 -5.01 -12.50
N THR A 330 -8.81 -6.07 -12.80
CA THR A 330 -9.56 -6.80 -11.78
C THR A 330 -8.62 -7.73 -11.00
N PHE A 331 -9.06 -8.14 -9.82
CA PHE A 331 -8.26 -9.07 -9.01
C PHE A 331 -8.07 -10.43 -9.72
N ASN A 332 -9.10 -10.94 -10.43
CA ASN A 332 -9.02 -12.17 -11.21
C ASN A 332 -8.04 -12.05 -12.40
N GLN A 333 -7.98 -10.90 -13.08
CA GLN A 333 -6.97 -10.65 -14.11
C GLN A 333 -5.55 -10.67 -13.55
N ALA A 334 -5.35 -10.10 -12.34
CA ALA A 334 -4.07 -10.17 -11.65
C ALA A 334 -3.69 -11.62 -11.31
N LEU A 335 -4.63 -12.40 -10.76
CA LEU A 335 -4.41 -13.82 -10.43
C LEU A 335 -4.05 -14.64 -11.67
N ALA A 336 -4.79 -14.48 -12.76
CA ALA A 336 -4.50 -15.18 -14.03
C ALA A 336 -3.10 -14.82 -14.56
N THR A 337 -2.72 -13.54 -14.51
CA THR A 337 -1.40 -13.08 -14.92
C THR A 337 -0.28 -13.68 -14.06
N LEU A 338 -0.45 -13.73 -12.74
CA LEU A 338 0.53 -14.32 -11.82
C LEU A 338 0.65 -15.84 -12.03
N TYR A 339 -0.46 -16.52 -12.30
CA TYR A 339 -0.47 -17.95 -12.63
C TYR A 339 0.27 -18.23 -13.94
N HIS A 340 -0.02 -17.50 -15.03
CA HIS A 340 0.69 -17.65 -16.32
C HIS A 340 2.18 -17.37 -16.22
N LYS A 341 2.57 -16.40 -15.37
CA LYS A 341 3.98 -16.14 -15.03
C LYS A 341 4.58 -17.19 -14.09
N ARG A 342 3.84 -18.22 -13.71
CA ARG A 342 4.25 -19.28 -12.78
C ARG A 342 4.70 -18.75 -11.41
N GLN A 343 4.20 -17.59 -11.00
CA GLN A 343 4.52 -16.99 -9.72
C GLN A 343 3.67 -17.55 -8.58
N ILE A 344 2.46 -18.03 -8.88
CA ILE A 344 1.56 -18.70 -7.93
C ILE A 344 1.06 -20.02 -8.52
N THR A 345 0.60 -20.93 -7.65
CA THR A 345 -0.06 -22.17 -8.08
C THR A 345 -1.52 -21.91 -8.44
N LEU A 346 -2.12 -22.82 -9.23
CA LEU A 346 -3.55 -22.77 -9.54
C LEU A 346 -4.41 -22.82 -8.27
N GLU A 347 -4.01 -23.63 -7.31
CA GLU A 347 -4.70 -23.76 -6.03
C GLU A 347 -4.76 -22.42 -5.28
N VAL A 348 -3.62 -21.73 -5.16
CA VAL A 348 -3.55 -20.38 -4.53
C VAL A 348 -4.42 -19.39 -5.30
N ALA A 349 -4.39 -19.40 -6.63
CA ALA A 349 -5.22 -18.51 -7.45
C ALA A 349 -6.72 -18.76 -7.21
N MET A 350 -7.16 -20.01 -7.23
CA MET A 350 -8.56 -20.40 -7.04
C MET A 350 -9.07 -20.09 -5.62
N GLN A 351 -8.25 -20.32 -4.57
CA GLN A 351 -8.61 -20.01 -3.19
C GLN A 351 -8.79 -18.49 -2.93
N ARG A 352 -8.13 -17.65 -3.73
CA ARG A 352 -8.15 -16.20 -3.57
C ARG A 352 -9.14 -15.48 -4.46
N SER A 353 -9.64 -16.16 -5.48
CA SER A 353 -10.65 -15.63 -6.39
C SER A 353 -12.00 -15.48 -5.70
N SER A 354 -12.66 -14.34 -5.94
CA SER A 354 -14.07 -14.13 -5.56
C SER A 354 -15.06 -14.74 -6.55
N ASN A 355 -14.60 -15.04 -7.79
CA ASN A 355 -15.37 -15.66 -8.86
C ASN A 355 -14.48 -16.67 -9.61
N ALA A 356 -14.55 -17.93 -9.17
CA ALA A 356 -13.71 -19.01 -9.68
C ALA A 356 -13.96 -19.34 -11.16
N ASP A 357 -15.19 -19.17 -11.63
CA ASP A 357 -15.54 -19.48 -13.04
C ASP A 357 -14.96 -18.42 -13.97
N GLU A 358 -15.06 -17.15 -13.63
CA GLU A 358 -14.38 -16.06 -14.34
C GLU A 358 -12.87 -16.26 -14.39
N LEU A 359 -12.27 -16.66 -13.25
CA LEU A 359 -10.83 -16.92 -13.21
C LEU A 359 -10.41 -18.06 -14.13
N ARG A 360 -11.18 -19.16 -14.19
CA ARG A 360 -10.93 -20.28 -15.13
C ARG A 360 -10.96 -19.79 -16.57
N GLU A 361 -12.01 -19.05 -16.96
CA GLU A 361 -12.09 -18.50 -18.31
C GLU A 361 -10.89 -17.60 -18.67
N LEU A 362 -10.42 -16.78 -17.73
CA LEU A 362 -9.24 -15.93 -17.95
C LEU A 362 -7.95 -16.74 -18.11
N ILE A 363 -7.80 -17.82 -17.34
CA ILE A 363 -6.67 -18.75 -17.45
C ILE A 363 -6.69 -19.47 -18.79
N ASP A 364 -7.84 -20.01 -19.21
CA ASP A 364 -7.99 -20.74 -20.46
C ASP A 364 -7.74 -19.87 -21.69
N ARG A 365 -8.25 -18.64 -21.70
CA ARG A 365 -7.97 -17.64 -22.78
C ARG A 365 -6.49 -17.32 -22.90
N GLY A 366 -5.77 -17.17 -21.79
CA GLY A 366 -4.33 -16.89 -21.78
C GLY A 366 -3.49 -18.07 -22.29
N SER A 367 -3.94 -19.30 -22.09
CA SER A 367 -3.28 -20.51 -22.62
C SER A 367 -3.31 -20.57 -24.15
N GLY A 368 -4.41 -20.10 -24.77
CA GLY A 368 -4.55 -20.04 -26.24
C GLY A 368 -3.65 -19.01 -26.92
N LEU A 369 -3.25 -17.95 -26.23
CA LEU A 369 -2.32 -16.94 -26.77
C LEU A 369 -0.86 -17.43 -26.80
N ASN A 370 -0.46 -18.34 -25.91
CA ASN A 370 0.87 -18.93 -25.89
C ASN A 370 1.09 -20.00 -26.98
N GLU A 371 0.04 -20.67 -27.45
CA GLU A 371 0.16 -21.65 -28.53
C GLU A 371 0.34 -20.98 -29.91
N SER A 372 -0.14 -19.75 -30.10
CA SER A 372 0.00 -19.03 -31.38
C SER A 372 1.36 -18.32 -31.56
N TYR A 373 2.20 -18.21 -30.52
CA TYR A 373 3.56 -17.62 -30.62
C TYR A 373 4.69 -18.63 -30.62
N GLY A 374 4.39 -19.94 -30.49
CA GLY A 374 5.38 -21.03 -30.46
C GLY A 374 5.56 -21.81 -31.74
N GLY A 375 4.90 -21.46 -32.84
CA GLY A 375 4.89 -22.23 -34.11
C GLY A 375 5.35 -21.41 -35.32
N GLY A 376 6.62 -21.03 -35.37
CA GLY A 376 7.21 -20.36 -36.53
C GLY A 376 8.57 -20.92 -36.90
N GLY A 377 8.62 -22.09 -37.53
CA GLY A 377 9.83 -22.70 -38.05
C GLY A 377 9.56 -23.57 -39.29
N GLY A 378 9.74 -23.03 -40.49
CA GLY A 378 10.19 -23.75 -41.66
C GLY A 378 9.18 -24.52 -42.52
N GLY A 379 8.94 -24.01 -43.74
CA GLY A 379 8.36 -24.82 -44.80
C GLY A 379 7.87 -24.00 -45.99
N GLY A 380 8.72 -23.82 -46.99
CA GLY A 380 8.40 -23.08 -48.21
C GLY A 380 7.34 -23.83 -49.08
N GLY A 381 6.57 -23.04 -49.80
CA GLY A 381 5.63 -23.57 -50.79
C GLY A 381 4.86 -22.50 -51.54
N ARG A 382 5.39 -22.11 -52.67
CA ARG A 382 4.83 -21.52 -53.92
C ARG A 382 3.51 -20.74 -53.89
N PRO A 383 3.45 -19.64 -54.68
CA PRO A 383 2.28 -18.75 -54.81
C PRO A 383 1.23 -19.32 -55.77
N ALA A 384 -0.03 -19.30 -55.41
CA ALA A 384 -1.15 -19.56 -56.26
C ALA A 384 -1.77 -18.28 -56.80
N THR A 385 -2.01 -18.32 -58.07
CA THR A 385 -2.44 -17.33 -59.04
C THR A 385 -3.80 -16.69 -58.74
N ARG A 386 -3.87 -15.41 -59.04
CA ARG A 386 -5.02 -14.50 -59.11
C ARG A 386 -5.90 -14.85 -60.28
N PRO A 387 -7.21 -14.85 -60.25
CA PRO A 387 -8.06 -14.67 -61.43
C PRO A 387 -8.48 -13.20 -61.59
N THR A 388 -8.39 -12.80 -62.83
CA THR A 388 -8.69 -11.52 -63.45
C THR A 388 -10.18 -11.18 -63.50
N GLN A 389 -10.44 -9.84 -63.46
CA GLN A 389 -11.69 -9.15 -63.75
C GLN A 389 -12.29 -9.44 -65.12
N PRO A 390 -13.55 -9.05 -65.35
CA PRO A 390 -13.70 -8.04 -66.42
C PRO A 390 -14.50 -6.78 -66.06
N ALA A 391 -14.14 -5.74 -66.76
CA ALA A 391 -14.65 -4.39 -66.71
C ALA A 391 -15.90 -4.22 -67.62
N SER A 392 -16.73 -3.21 -67.28
CA SER A 392 -17.50 -2.33 -68.16
C SER A 392 -18.28 -1.37 -67.24
N GLY A 393 -18.41 -0.11 -67.39
CA GLY A 393 -18.28 0.86 -68.46
C GLY A 393 -19.23 1.99 -68.12
N GLY A 394 -18.84 3.26 -68.38
CA GLY A 394 -19.79 4.35 -68.55
C GLY A 394 -19.70 5.53 -67.58
N SER A 395 -18.97 6.53 -67.98
CA SER A 395 -19.08 7.99 -67.64
C SER A 395 -20.20 8.59 -68.52
N PRO A 396 -20.62 9.89 -68.53
CA PRO A 396 -20.16 11.06 -67.75
C PRO A 396 -21.30 12.08 -67.40
N TYR A 397 -20.97 13.21 -66.86
CA TYR A 397 -21.47 14.61 -66.93
C TYR A 397 -21.38 15.30 -65.58
N ALA A 398 -20.53 16.17 -65.31
CA ALA A 398 -20.21 17.54 -65.77
C ALA A 398 -20.99 18.65 -65.00
N GLN A 399 -20.16 19.52 -64.42
CA GLN A 399 -20.31 20.99 -64.26
C GLN A 399 -21.19 21.58 -63.16
N GLY A 400 -20.56 22.46 -62.37
CA GLY A 400 -21.09 23.77 -61.97
C GLY A 400 -20.58 24.28 -60.60
N ARG A 401 -19.57 25.14 -60.66
CA ARG A 401 -19.28 26.19 -59.64
C ARG A 401 -20.23 27.40 -59.94
N PRO A 402 -20.35 28.49 -59.13
CA PRO A 402 -19.47 29.05 -58.09
C PRO A 402 -20.15 29.85 -56.94
N ILE A 403 -19.35 30.23 -55.92
CA ILE A 403 -19.14 31.53 -55.24
C ILE A 403 -20.34 32.31 -54.65
N GLY A 404 -20.15 32.74 -53.36
CA GLY A 404 -20.92 33.81 -52.71
C GLY A 404 -20.66 33.89 -51.21
N GLU A 405 -19.68 34.62 -50.82
CA GLU A 405 -19.55 35.87 -50.02
C GLU A 405 -20.19 35.87 -48.60
N ARG A 406 -19.32 36.20 -47.63
CA ARG A 406 -19.65 36.81 -46.33
C ARG A 406 -20.25 38.22 -46.50
N PRO A 407 -20.99 38.75 -45.54
CA PRO A 407 -20.38 39.68 -44.57
C PRO A 407 -21.07 39.75 -43.18
N PRO A 408 -20.90 40.87 -42.39
CA PRO A 408 -20.13 40.82 -41.15
C PRO A 408 -20.94 41.25 -39.89
N VAL A 409 -20.29 41.07 -38.73
CA VAL A 409 -20.28 41.88 -37.48
C VAL A 409 -21.52 42.74 -37.10
N ARG A 410 -22.04 42.42 -35.94
CA ARG A 410 -22.20 43.34 -34.82
C ARG A 410 -22.10 42.60 -33.51
#